data_2fc1237f09786a99b90856cb160bb73b
#
_entry.id   2fc1237f09786a99b90856cb160bb73b
#
_cell.length_a   1.000
_cell.length_b   1.000
_cell.length_c   1.000
_cell.angle_alpha   90.00
_cell.angle_beta   90.00
_cell.angle_gamma   90.00
#
_symmetry.space_group_name_H-M   'P 1'
#
loop_
_entity.id
_entity.type
_entity.pdbx_description
1 polymer ?
#
loop_
_entity_poly.entity_id
_entity_poly.type
_entity_poly.pdbx_seq_one_letter_code
_entity_poly.pdbx_strand_id
1 'polypeptide(L)'
;MPRALADEATIQWYPGHMARAMRRLAEDMQAIDVVIEVADARTPFAGTNPALAKLAGKRPRILVLTREQLADPRRTAAWLAHYNALGRTALAIDAKDRLGVARLRGALERLAGETNRRGARAIVLGIPNAGKSTAINAIAGRNVARAEDRAGVTRSRQWFRVGDALEIMDTAGILVPKIDTPDAQWKLALVGAVPRSRFDAEDVVARFHRWLRERDERTAVPDLETFAQSRGFIRHGTIADTHNAAWSYIKDWSDGKFGRMTLEDAPTP
;
A
#
# COMPACT_ATOMS: atom_id res chain seq x y z
N MET A 1 -13.00 -13.66 30.65
CA MET A 1 -13.48 -12.32 30.31
C MET A 1 -12.67 -11.83 29.13
N PRO A 2 -13.26 -11.50 27.97
CA PRO A 2 -12.50 -10.94 26.86
C PRO A 2 -11.96 -9.58 27.29
N ARG A 3 -10.66 -9.40 27.13
CA ARG A 3 -9.96 -8.13 27.34
C ARG A 3 -10.62 -7.09 26.42
N ALA A 4 -11.20 -6.05 26.97
CA ALA A 4 -11.73 -4.94 26.21
C ALA A 4 -10.63 -4.47 25.23
N LEU A 5 -10.97 -4.37 23.96
CA LEU A 5 -10.09 -3.79 22.93
C LEU A 5 -9.69 -2.40 23.43
N ALA A 6 -8.41 -2.18 23.64
CA ALA A 6 -7.90 -0.88 24.05
C ALA A 6 -8.26 0.12 22.95
N ASP A 7 -9.33 0.90 23.17
CA ASP A 7 -9.59 2.13 22.46
C ASP A 7 -8.38 3.04 22.67
N GLU A 8 -7.86 3.60 21.57
CA GLU A 8 -6.98 4.79 21.56
C GLU A 8 -5.45 4.63 21.58
N ALA A 9 -4.83 3.52 21.33
CA ALA A 9 -3.40 3.56 21.00
C ALA A 9 -3.21 3.97 19.52
N THR A 10 -3.25 5.28 19.24
CA THR A 10 -2.83 5.79 17.92
C THR A 10 -1.37 5.41 17.69
N ILE A 11 -1.10 4.68 16.61
CA ILE A 11 0.27 4.35 16.22
C ILE A 11 0.99 5.64 15.85
N GLN A 12 1.78 6.18 16.78
CA GLN A 12 2.64 7.32 16.52
C GLN A 12 3.93 6.84 15.89
N TRP A 13 4.19 7.30 14.69
CA TRP A 13 5.44 7.07 13.98
C TRP A 13 6.45 8.15 14.39
N TYR A 14 7.70 7.79 14.67
CA TYR A 14 8.75 8.67 15.21
C TYR A 14 8.81 10.04 14.51
N PRO A 15 8.46 11.15 15.20
CA PRO A 15 8.36 12.48 14.58
C PRO A 15 9.66 12.99 13.96
N GLY A 16 10.82 12.68 14.56
CA GLY A 16 12.11 13.20 14.10
C GLY A 16 12.64 12.59 12.80
N HIS A 17 12.39 11.30 12.55
CA HIS A 17 12.80 10.66 11.28
C HIS A 17 11.88 11.08 10.13
N MET A 18 10.60 11.24 10.39
CA MET A 18 9.60 11.67 9.40
C MET A 18 9.80 13.12 8.98
N ALA A 19 10.04 14.02 9.94
CA ALA A 19 10.32 15.43 9.62
C ALA A 19 11.57 15.58 8.74
N ARG A 20 12.60 14.76 8.98
CA ARG A 20 13.78 14.72 8.12
C ARG A 20 13.48 14.14 6.75
N ALA A 21 12.70 13.06 6.68
CA ALA A 21 12.31 12.45 5.42
C ALA A 21 11.46 13.42 4.57
N MET A 22 10.50 14.10 5.18
CA MET A 22 9.66 15.10 4.50
C MET A 22 10.46 16.31 4.02
N ARG A 23 11.44 16.79 4.79
CA ARG A 23 12.34 17.87 4.32
C ARG A 23 13.17 17.45 3.11
N ARG A 24 13.80 16.27 3.18
CA ARG A 24 14.56 15.72 2.04
C ARG A 24 13.67 15.52 0.82
N LEU A 25 12.45 15.05 1.03
CA LEU A 25 11.49 14.89 -0.06
C LEU A 25 11.09 16.24 -0.67
N ALA A 26 10.92 17.29 0.15
CA ALA A 26 10.64 18.63 -0.35
C ALA A 26 11.79 19.20 -1.19
N GLU A 27 13.06 18.92 -0.81
CA GLU A 27 14.25 19.25 -1.62
C GLU A 27 14.24 18.49 -2.94
N ASP A 28 13.96 17.17 -2.90
CA ASP A 28 13.91 16.33 -4.09
C ASP A 28 12.85 16.80 -5.07
N MET A 29 11.70 17.24 -4.55
CA MET A 29 10.60 17.74 -5.36
C MET A 29 10.96 18.91 -6.27
N GLN A 30 12.01 19.69 -5.97
CA GLN A 30 12.46 20.80 -6.82
C GLN A 30 12.91 20.33 -8.21
N ALA A 31 13.44 19.10 -8.31
CA ALA A 31 13.92 18.52 -9.55
C ALA A 31 12.90 17.58 -10.23
N ILE A 32 11.67 17.48 -9.71
CA ILE A 32 10.66 16.54 -10.13
C ILE A 32 9.61 17.23 -11.03
N ASP A 33 9.31 16.58 -12.13
CA ASP A 33 8.30 17.01 -13.09
C ASP A 33 6.98 16.23 -12.92
N VAL A 34 7.04 14.93 -12.58
CA VAL A 34 5.88 14.02 -12.49
C VAL A 34 5.89 13.27 -11.17
N VAL A 35 4.72 13.09 -10.55
CA VAL A 35 4.58 12.34 -9.30
C VAL A 35 3.79 11.05 -9.54
N ILE A 36 4.39 9.92 -9.16
CA ILE A 36 3.77 8.59 -9.17
C ILE A 36 3.48 8.22 -7.73
N GLU A 37 2.21 8.32 -7.31
CA GLU A 37 1.79 7.85 -6.00
C GLU A 37 1.37 6.39 -6.08
N VAL A 38 1.90 5.56 -5.20
CA VAL A 38 1.65 4.11 -5.17
C VAL A 38 0.94 3.74 -3.88
N ALA A 39 -0.20 3.06 -4.01
CA ALA A 39 -0.96 2.48 -2.91
C ALA A 39 -1.33 1.02 -3.22
N ASP A 40 -1.66 0.25 -2.19
CA ASP A 40 -2.18 -1.11 -2.35
C ASP A 40 -3.65 -1.05 -2.75
N ALA A 41 -4.07 -1.77 -3.79
CA ALA A 41 -5.46 -1.79 -4.26
C ALA A 41 -6.45 -2.34 -3.23
N ARG A 42 -5.97 -3.00 -2.18
CA ARG A 42 -6.78 -3.51 -1.08
C ARG A 42 -7.10 -2.44 -0.01
N THR A 43 -6.32 -1.36 0.02
CA THR A 43 -6.48 -0.18 0.90
C THR A 43 -6.34 1.12 0.11
N PRO A 44 -7.23 1.39 -0.86
CA PRO A 44 -7.06 2.49 -1.81
C PRO A 44 -7.06 3.86 -1.15
N PHE A 45 -7.77 4.04 -0.05
CA PHE A 45 -7.84 5.29 0.71
C PHE A 45 -6.78 5.37 1.81
N ALA A 46 -6.77 4.42 2.75
CA ALA A 46 -5.80 4.40 3.84
C ALA A 46 -4.34 4.29 3.35
N GLY A 47 -4.14 3.67 2.18
CA GLY A 47 -2.83 3.55 1.52
C GLY A 47 -2.31 4.84 0.90
N THR A 48 -3.13 5.88 0.75
CA THR A 48 -2.72 7.20 0.24
C THR A 48 -2.28 8.13 1.37
N ASN A 49 -1.49 9.14 1.02
CA ASN A 49 -0.98 10.09 2.00
C ASN A 49 -1.32 11.54 1.59
N PRO A 50 -2.27 12.22 2.25
CA PRO A 50 -2.64 13.59 1.93
C PRO A 50 -1.47 14.59 1.97
N ALA A 51 -0.45 14.34 2.80
CA ALA A 51 0.74 15.20 2.85
C ALA A 51 1.56 15.09 1.57
N LEU A 52 1.63 13.90 0.94
CA LEU A 52 2.29 13.71 -0.35
C LEU A 52 1.52 14.45 -1.48
N ALA A 53 0.20 14.45 -1.42
CA ALA A 53 -0.63 15.19 -2.36
C ALA A 53 -0.37 16.71 -2.30
N LYS A 54 -0.23 17.27 -1.09
CA LYS A 54 0.16 18.67 -0.88
C LYS A 54 1.55 18.97 -1.43
N LEU A 55 2.51 18.06 -1.21
CA LEU A 55 3.88 18.22 -1.67
C LEU A 55 4.00 18.15 -3.20
N ALA A 56 3.17 17.35 -3.86
CA ALA A 56 3.09 17.26 -5.32
C ALA A 56 2.69 18.61 -5.95
N GLY A 57 1.84 19.39 -5.27
CA GLY A 57 1.37 20.68 -5.77
C GLY A 57 0.60 20.54 -7.07
N LYS A 58 0.98 21.37 -8.07
CA LYS A 58 0.35 21.39 -9.42
C LYS A 58 1.02 20.44 -10.44
N ARG A 59 1.98 19.62 -10.01
CA ARG A 59 2.68 18.70 -10.93
C ARG A 59 1.73 17.65 -11.47
N PRO A 60 1.88 17.24 -12.73
CA PRO A 60 1.22 16.04 -13.26
C PRO A 60 1.43 14.85 -12.31
N ARG A 61 0.36 14.15 -12.01
CA ARG A 61 0.41 13.03 -11.06
C ARG A 61 -0.51 11.89 -11.43
N ILE A 62 -0.09 10.68 -11.10
CA ILE A 62 -0.87 9.47 -11.25
C ILE A 62 -0.91 8.70 -9.94
N LEU A 63 -2.08 8.15 -9.58
CA LEU A 63 -2.23 7.16 -8.53
C LEU A 63 -2.18 5.76 -9.13
N VAL A 64 -1.26 4.94 -8.66
CA VAL A 64 -1.11 3.56 -9.08
C VAL A 64 -1.53 2.64 -7.94
N LEU A 65 -2.65 1.95 -8.09
CA LEU A 65 -3.12 0.92 -7.19
C LEU A 65 -2.46 -0.41 -7.58
N THR A 66 -1.51 -0.86 -6.80
CA THR A 66 -0.78 -2.12 -7.04
C THR A 66 -1.53 -3.31 -6.47
N ARG A 67 -1.07 -4.54 -6.81
CA ARG A 67 -1.68 -5.79 -6.35
C ARG A 67 -3.17 -5.91 -6.72
N GLU A 68 -3.56 -5.40 -7.87
CA GLU A 68 -4.92 -5.48 -8.40
C GLU A 68 -5.46 -6.93 -8.40
N GLN A 69 -4.59 -7.91 -8.66
CA GLN A 69 -4.94 -9.33 -8.63
C GLN A 69 -5.37 -9.86 -7.25
N LEU A 70 -5.06 -9.15 -6.17
CA LEU A 70 -5.44 -9.49 -4.79
C LEU A 70 -6.63 -8.68 -4.27
N ALA A 71 -7.06 -7.65 -5.00
CA ALA A 71 -8.15 -6.77 -4.64
C ALA A 71 -9.49 -7.22 -5.27
N ASP A 72 -10.60 -6.83 -4.65
CA ASP A 72 -11.92 -7.00 -5.24
C ASP A 72 -12.07 -6.16 -6.50
N PRO A 73 -12.43 -6.75 -7.66
CA PRO A 73 -12.46 -6.05 -8.93
C PRO A 73 -13.56 -4.97 -9.00
N ARG A 74 -14.71 -5.19 -8.34
CA ARG A 74 -15.82 -4.22 -8.35
C ARG A 74 -15.47 -3.00 -7.52
N ARG A 75 -14.92 -3.22 -6.30
CA ARG A 75 -14.45 -2.13 -5.44
C ARG A 75 -13.28 -1.39 -6.07
N THR A 76 -12.34 -2.10 -6.70
CA THR A 76 -11.23 -1.47 -7.43
C THR A 76 -11.74 -0.56 -8.54
N ALA A 77 -12.71 -1.01 -9.35
CA ALA A 77 -13.32 -0.19 -10.40
C ALA A 77 -14.04 1.05 -9.83
N ALA A 78 -14.77 0.90 -8.72
CA ALA A 78 -15.43 2.01 -8.03
C ALA A 78 -14.43 3.06 -7.52
N TRP A 79 -13.31 2.63 -6.93
CA TRP A 79 -12.25 3.53 -6.49
C TRP A 79 -11.57 4.26 -7.64
N LEU A 80 -11.30 3.57 -8.75
CA LEU A 80 -10.74 4.22 -9.95
C LEU A 80 -11.69 5.27 -10.51
N ALA A 81 -13.00 4.97 -10.58
CA ALA A 81 -14.02 5.92 -11.00
C ALA A 81 -14.08 7.13 -10.07
N HIS A 82 -14.06 6.92 -8.74
CA HIS A 82 -14.03 7.97 -7.75
C HIS A 82 -12.82 8.90 -7.91
N TYR A 83 -11.61 8.36 -8.00
CA TYR A 83 -10.41 9.19 -8.17
C TYR A 83 -10.39 9.95 -9.49
N ASN A 84 -10.82 9.32 -10.58
CA ASN A 84 -10.91 9.98 -11.88
C ASN A 84 -11.98 11.11 -11.88
N ALA A 85 -13.11 10.93 -11.19
CA ALA A 85 -14.12 11.98 -11.01
C ALA A 85 -13.58 13.19 -10.23
N LEU A 86 -12.62 12.96 -9.33
CA LEU A 86 -11.88 14.03 -8.63
C LEU A 86 -10.77 14.68 -9.49
N GLY A 87 -10.70 14.39 -10.80
CA GLY A 87 -9.66 14.89 -11.69
C GLY A 87 -8.28 14.29 -11.44
N ARG A 88 -8.21 13.15 -10.77
CA ARG A 88 -6.98 12.47 -10.42
C ARG A 88 -6.79 11.23 -11.29
N THR A 89 -5.84 11.26 -12.21
CA THR A 89 -5.51 10.06 -13.00
C THR A 89 -5.17 8.90 -12.09
N ALA A 90 -5.92 7.79 -12.19
CA ALA A 90 -5.72 6.60 -11.39
C ALA A 90 -5.76 5.34 -12.27
N LEU A 91 -4.87 4.40 -11.99
CA LEU A 91 -4.81 3.07 -12.62
C LEU A 91 -4.58 1.99 -11.57
N ALA A 92 -5.18 0.81 -11.77
CA ALA A 92 -4.82 -0.39 -11.03
C ALA A 92 -3.95 -1.29 -11.90
N ILE A 93 -2.98 -1.97 -11.27
CA ILE A 93 -2.06 -2.88 -11.95
C ILE A 93 -1.76 -4.13 -11.12
N ASP A 94 -1.68 -5.26 -11.80
CA ASP A 94 -0.80 -6.35 -11.40
C ASP A 94 0.57 -6.13 -12.06
N ALA A 95 1.63 -6.02 -11.26
CA ALA A 95 2.99 -5.83 -11.77
C ALA A 95 3.51 -7.01 -12.61
N LYS A 96 2.83 -8.16 -12.58
CA LYS A 96 3.11 -9.33 -13.41
C LYS A 96 2.31 -9.33 -14.71
N ASP A 97 1.25 -8.54 -14.81
CA ASP A 97 0.46 -8.41 -16.02
C ASP A 97 1.09 -7.42 -17.01
N ARG A 98 1.54 -7.94 -18.14
CA ARG A 98 2.17 -7.15 -19.19
C ARG A 98 1.27 -6.05 -19.75
N LEU A 99 -0.03 -6.29 -19.86
CA LEU A 99 -0.99 -5.31 -20.39
C LEU A 99 -1.21 -4.17 -19.38
N GLY A 100 -1.36 -4.49 -18.10
CA GLY A 100 -1.46 -3.48 -17.03
C GLY A 100 -0.22 -2.59 -16.96
N VAL A 101 0.97 -3.19 -17.03
CA VAL A 101 2.25 -2.47 -17.06
C VAL A 101 2.38 -1.60 -18.31
N ALA A 102 1.97 -2.08 -19.50
CA ALA A 102 1.99 -1.29 -20.73
C ALA A 102 1.03 -0.08 -20.64
N ARG A 103 -0.17 -0.25 -20.08
CA ARG A 103 -1.10 0.85 -19.81
C ARG A 103 -0.48 1.91 -18.89
N LEU A 104 0.21 1.48 -17.82
CA LEU A 104 0.89 2.39 -16.92
C LEU A 104 2.01 3.16 -17.62
N ARG A 105 2.85 2.49 -18.41
CA ARG A 105 3.89 3.14 -19.21
C ARG A 105 3.31 4.21 -20.14
N GLY A 106 2.28 3.89 -20.91
CA GLY A 106 1.63 4.85 -21.80
C GLY A 106 1.00 6.04 -21.04
N ALA A 107 0.47 5.82 -19.84
CA ALA A 107 -0.01 6.91 -18.99
C ALA A 107 1.13 7.82 -18.51
N LEU A 108 2.26 7.24 -18.10
CA LEU A 108 3.44 7.98 -17.66
C LEU A 108 4.09 8.77 -18.81
N GLU A 109 4.15 8.21 -20.02
CA GLU A 109 4.65 8.90 -21.21
C GLU A 109 3.78 10.10 -21.56
N ARG A 110 2.45 9.98 -21.46
CA ARG A 110 1.55 11.13 -21.65
C ARG A 110 1.79 12.23 -20.62
N LEU A 111 1.88 11.87 -19.33
CA LEU A 111 2.18 12.83 -18.26
C LEU A 111 3.55 13.49 -18.44
N ALA A 112 4.55 12.73 -18.88
CA ALA A 112 5.87 13.29 -19.22
C ALA A 112 5.78 14.30 -20.38
N GLY A 113 4.95 14.02 -21.40
CA GLY A 113 4.70 14.93 -22.51
C GLY A 113 4.07 16.26 -22.10
N GLU A 114 3.26 16.27 -21.04
CA GLU A 114 2.66 17.51 -20.49
C GLU A 114 3.71 18.45 -19.85
N THR A 115 4.91 17.96 -19.54
CA THR A 115 5.95 18.74 -18.86
C THR A 115 6.80 19.60 -19.80
N ASN A 116 6.65 19.48 -21.11
CA ASN A 116 7.49 20.12 -22.12
C ASN A 116 9.00 19.89 -21.97
N ARG A 117 9.42 18.84 -21.25
CA ARG A 117 10.83 18.47 -21.05
C ARG A 117 11.16 17.14 -21.73
N ARG A 118 12.26 17.09 -22.44
CA ARG A 118 12.87 15.80 -22.83
C ARG A 118 13.49 15.15 -21.59
N GLY A 119 13.11 13.89 -21.30
CA GLY A 119 13.60 13.17 -20.12
C GLY A 119 13.00 13.72 -18.83
N ALA A 120 11.66 13.74 -18.73
CA ALA A 120 10.95 14.17 -17.53
C ALA A 120 11.38 13.33 -16.30
N ARG A 121 11.53 13.98 -15.16
CA ARG A 121 11.92 13.34 -13.91
C ARG A 121 10.70 13.01 -13.07
N ALA A 122 10.48 11.74 -12.82
CA ALA A 122 9.40 11.27 -11.97
C ALA A 122 9.92 10.78 -10.61
N ILE A 123 9.11 10.97 -9.59
CA ILE A 123 9.35 10.41 -8.26
C ILE A 123 8.25 9.41 -7.91
N VAL A 124 8.62 8.29 -7.32
CA VAL A 124 7.67 7.30 -6.81
C VAL A 124 7.50 7.48 -5.31
N LEU A 125 6.29 7.82 -4.90
CA LEU A 125 5.91 8.06 -3.51
C LEU A 125 4.88 7.02 -3.06
N GLY A 126 4.80 6.74 -1.79
CA GLY A 126 3.80 5.85 -1.19
C GLY A 126 4.27 5.29 0.14
N ILE A 127 3.34 4.68 0.86
CA ILE A 127 3.61 4.05 2.15
C ILE A 127 4.58 2.85 2.01
N PRO A 128 5.19 2.38 3.11
CA PRO A 128 5.98 1.14 3.08
C PRO A 128 5.15 -0.03 2.52
N ASN A 129 5.80 -0.93 1.82
CA ASN A 129 5.21 -2.16 1.25
C ASN A 129 4.03 -1.95 0.28
N ALA A 130 3.76 -0.73 -0.18
CA ALA A 130 2.75 -0.44 -1.21
C ALA A 130 3.13 -0.99 -2.61
N GLY A 131 4.27 -1.64 -2.77
CA GLY A 131 4.70 -2.19 -4.06
C GLY A 131 5.46 -1.24 -4.97
N LYS A 132 6.02 -0.13 -4.45
CA LYS A 132 6.78 0.87 -5.22
C LYS A 132 7.89 0.26 -6.05
N SER A 133 8.84 -0.44 -5.43
CA SER A 133 9.97 -1.06 -6.13
C SER A 133 9.51 -2.12 -7.14
N THR A 134 8.43 -2.85 -6.84
CA THR A 134 7.82 -3.81 -7.78
C THR A 134 7.24 -3.10 -9.00
N ALA A 135 6.53 -1.98 -8.79
CA ALA A 135 6.00 -1.16 -9.88
C ALA A 135 7.13 -0.56 -10.75
N ILE A 136 8.20 -0.04 -10.12
CA ILE A 136 9.38 0.48 -10.82
C ILE A 136 10.02 -0.62 -11.67
N ASN A 137 10.24 -1.81 -11.12
CA ASN A 137 10.84 -2.93 -11.84
C ASN A 137 9.98 -3.37 -13.02
N ALA A 138 8.66 -3.41 -12.84
CA ALA A 138 7.73 -3.73 -13.93
C ALA A 138 7.78 -2.67 -15.06
N ILE A 139 7.78 -1.39 -14.69
CA ILE A 139 7.89 -0.29 -15.64
C ILE A 139 9.25 -0.32 -16.36
N ALA A 140 10.34 -0.55 -15.65
CA ALA A 140 11.69 -0.62 -16.23
C ALA A 140 11.92 -1.86 -17.09
N GLY A 141 11.10 -2.91 -16.93
CA GLY A 141 11.26 -4.21 -17.60
C GLY A 141 12.47 -5.02 -17.13
N ARG A 142 13.05 -4.67 -15.99
CA ARG A 142 14.21 -5.32 -15.38
C ARG A 142 14.27 -5.03 -13.88
N ASN A 143 15.02 -5.83 -13.13
CA ASN A 143 15.23 -5.62 -11.70
C ASN A 143 16.23 -4.48 -11.45
N VAL A 144 15.75 -3.28 -11.32
CA VAL A 144 16.56 -2.06 -11.05
C VAL A 144 16.39 -1.55 -9.61
N ALA A 145 15.22 -1.76 -9.01
CA ALA A 145 14.92 -1.38 -7.63
C ALA A 145 14.85 -2.63 -6.74
N ARG A 146 15.32 -2.51 -5.49
CA ARG A 146 15.23 -3.61 -4.52
C ARG A 146 13.82 -3.69 -3.96
N ALA A 147 13.12 -4.78 -4.25
CA ALA A 147 11.84 -5.12 -3.63
C ALA A 147 12.12 -6.01 -2.40
N GLU A 148 11.94 -5.49 -1.21
CA GLU A 148 12.06 -6.24 0.04
C GLU A 148 10.83 -6.02 0.91
N ASP A 149 10.38 -7.08 1.59
CA ASP A 149 9.21 -7.07 2.49
C ASP A 149 9.46 -6.35 3.84
N ARG A 150 10.57 -5.63 3.96
CA ARG A 150 10.91 -4.89 5.19
C ARG A 150 10.75 -3.40 5.02
N ALA A 151 9.98 -2.78 5.90
CA ALA A 151 9.83 -1.34 5.94
C ALA A 151 11.18 -0.64 6.18
N GLY A 152 11.55 0.34 5.32
CA GLY A 152 12.73 1.18 5.51
C GLY A 152 14.00 0.74 4.79
N VAL A 153 13.94 -0.20 3.85
CA VAL A 153 15.12 -0.78 3.18
C VAL A 153 15.74 0.13 2.12
N THR A 154 14.97 0.97 1.45
CA THR A 154 15.52 1.92 0.46
C THR A 154 16.29 3.04 1.18
N ARG A 155 17.62 2.93 1.23
CA ARG A 155 18.51 3.85 1.97
C ARG A 155 19.11 4.97 1.13
N SER A 156 19.08 4.86 -0.22
CA SER A 156 19.68 5.83 -1.14
C SER A 156 18.73 6.19 -2.27
N ARG A 157 18.83 7.43 -2.74
CA ARG A 157 18.16 7.90 -3.97
C ARG A 157 18.77 7.17 -5.15
N GLN A 158 17.97 6.50 -5.93
CA GLN A 158 18.40 5.83 -7.16
C GLN A 158 17.52 6.31 -8.32
N TRP A 159 18.18 6.71 -9.41
CA TRP A 159 17.51 7.10 -10.65
C TRP A 159 17.51 5.93 -11.63
N PHE A 160 16.39 5.67 -12.23
CA PHE A 160 16.21 4.62 -13.22
C PHE A 160 15.64 5.23 -14.49
N ARG A 161 16.32 4.99 -15.62
CA ARG A 161 15.83 5.43 -16.91
C ARG A 161 14.79 4.44 -17.44
N VAL A 162 13.65 4.98 -17.90
CA VAL A 162 12.55 4.23 -18.50
C VAL A 162 12.28 4.80 -19.89
N GLY A 163 12.72 4.07 -20.92
CA GLY A 163 12.73 4.59 -22.29
C GLY A 163 13.56 5.86 -22.40
N ASP A 164 13.23 6.71 -23.36
CA ASP A 164 13.90 8.00 -23.59
C ASP A 164 13.15 9.19 -22.96
N ALA A 165 11.93 8.95 -22.50
CA ALA A 165 11.03 10.01 -22.04
C ALA A 165 11.08 10.25 -20.52
N LEU A 166 11.55 9.28 -19.72
CA LEU A 166 11.35 9.31 -18.27
C LEU A 166 12.56 8.81 -17.47
N GLU A 167 12.94 9.56 -16.43
CA GLU A 167 13.83 9.12 -15.37
C GLU A 167 13.01 9.00 -14.07
N ILE A 168 13.03 7.83 -13.41
CA ILE A 168 12.25 7.56 -12.20
C ILE A 168 13.18 7.48 -11.00
N MET A 169 12.86 8.20 -9.95
CA MET A 169 13.53 8.10 -8.65
C MET A 169 12.73 7.22 -7.68
N ASP A 170 13.37 6.15 -7.18
CA ASP A 170 12.82 5.35 -6.08
C ASP A 170 13.05 6.05 -4.74
N THR A 171 12.03 6.03 -3.90
CA THR A 171 12.10 6.61 -2.56
C THR A 171 11.76 5.58 -1.48
N ALA A 172 12.31 5.78 -0.28
CA ALA A 172 11.84 5.05 0.89
C ALA A 172 10.34 5.27 1.11
N GLY A 173 9.65 4.23 1.54
CA GLY A 173 8.23 4.34 1.90
C GLY A 173 8.02 5.37 3.01
N ILE A 174 7.13 6.32 2.79
CA ILE A 174 6.81 7.38 3.74
C ILE A 174 5.37 7.16 4.22
N LEU A 175 5.24 6.72 5.48
CA LEU A 175 3.96 6.71 6.18
C LEU A 175 3.58 8.13 6.62
N VAL A 176 2.28 8.39 6.73
CA VAL A 176 1.80 9.58 7.46
C VAL A 176 2.34 9.55 8.88
N PRO A 177 2.72 10.71 9.45
CA PRO A 177 3.26 10.80 10.81
C PRO A 177 2.32 10.23 11.87
N LYS A 178 1.03 10.28 11.61
CA LYS A 178 -0.04 9.77 12.45
C LYS A 178 -1.07 9.08 11.55
N ILE A 179 -1.39 7.84 11.88
CA ILE A 179 -2.53 7.15 11.28
C ILE A 179 -3.74 7.55 12.12
N ASP A 180 -4.59 8.44 11.57
CA ASP A 180 -5.57 9.20 12.35
C ASP A 180 -6.73 8.37 12.91
N THR A 181 -6.96 7.17 12.37
CA THR A 181 -8.07 6.34 12.82
C THR A 181 -7.64 4.91 13.13
N PRO A 182 -8.21 4.31 14.19
CA PRO A 182 -8.00 2.88 14.48
C PRO A 182 -8.37 1.98 13.29
N ASP A 183 -9.35 2.39 12.49
CA ASP A 183 -9.78 1.67 11.28
C ASP A 183 -8.68 1.64 10.20
N ALA A 184 -8.02 2.76 9.93
CA ALA A 184 -6.89 2.78 9.01
C ALA A 184 -5.68 1.99 9.55
N GLN A 185 -5.48 1.97 10.88
CA GLN A 185 -4.33 1.30 11.49
C GLN A 185 -4.32 -0.21 11.23
N TRP A 186 -5.43 -0.91 11.52
CA TRP A 186 -5.48 -2.35 11.33
C TRP A 186 -5.44 -2.73 9.85
N LYS A 187 -6.06 -1.95 8.97
CA LYS A 187 -5.99 -2.15 7.51
C LYS A 187 -4.56 -2.05 7.00
N LEU A 188 -3.84 -1.01 7.40
CA LEU A 188 -2.45 -0.81 7.03
C LEU A 188 -1.51 -1.87 7.65
N ALA A 189 -1.80 -2.33 8.85
CA ALA A 189 -1.08 -3.45 9.47
C ALA A 189 -1.30 -4.75 8.68
N LEU A 190 -2.53 -5.03 8.27
CA LEU A 190 -2.90 -6.23 7.52
C LEU A 190 -2.23 -6.28 6.14
N VAL A 191 -2.09 -5.15 5.43
CA VAL A 191 -1.35 -5.07 4.16
C VAL A 191 0.17 -4.98 4.34
N GLY A 192 0.67 -4.99 5.59
CA GLY A 192 2.10 -4.97 5.91
C GLY A 192 2.76 -3.60 5.81
N ALA A 193 2.00 -2.51 5.78
CA ALA A 193 2.52 -1.14 5.72
C ALA A 193 3.07 -0.66 7.07
N VAL A 194 2.64 -1.26 8.17
CA VAL A 194 3.06 -0.95 9.55
C VAL A 194 4.07 -1.99 10.02
N PRO A 195 5.17 -1.61 10.69
CA PRO A 195 6.11 -2.57 11.26
C PRO A 195 5.48 -3.45 12.33
N ARG A 196 5.85 -4.73 12.35
CA ARG A 196 5.33 -5.73 13.28
C ARG A 196 5.47 -5.35 14.76
N SER A 197 6.48 -4.56 15.12
CA SER A 197 6.71 -4.08 16.49
C SER A 197 5.73 -2.99 16.96
N ARG A 198 4.80 -2.56 16.11
CA ARG A 198 3.90 -1.43 16.36
C ARG A 198 2.44 -1.80 16.53
N PHE A 199 2.11 -3.06 16.39
CA PHE A 199 0.73 -3.54 16.54
C PHE A 199 0.70 -4.97 17.10
N ASP A 200 -0.43 -5.34 17.67
CA ASP A 200 -0.73 -6.71 18.07
C ASP A 200 -1.40 -7.45 16.91
N ALA A 201 -0.85 -8.61 16.54
CA ALA A 201 -1.34 -9.37 15.39
C ALA A 201 -2.72 -9.99 15.66
N GLU A 202 -3.00 -10.40 16.90
CA GLU A 202 -4.31 -10.97 17.28
C GLU A 202 -5.39 -9.88 17.21
N ASP A 203 -5.08 -8.63 17.66
CA ASP A 203 -6.01 -7.49 17.54
C ASP A 203 -6.31 -7.17 16.08
N VAL A 204 -5.30 -7.14 15.20
CA VAL A 204 -5.50 -6.90 13.78
C VAL A 204 -6.41 -7.95 13.15
N VAL A 205 -6.20 -9.24 13.44
CA VAL A 205 -7.06 -10.33 12.95
C VAL A 205 -8.47 -10.22 13.51
N ALA A 206 -8.62 -9.90 14.81
CA ALA A 206 -9.93 -9.72 15.43
C ALA A 206 -10.73 -8.56 14.80
N ARG A 207 -10.08 -7.42 14.47
CA ARG A 207 -10.69 -6.29 13.77
C ARG A 207 -11.08 -6.65 12.34
N PHE A 208 -10.24 -7.40 11.64
CA PHE A 208 -10.55 -7.90 10.31
C PHE A 208 -11.80 -8.81 10.33
N HIS A 209 -11.92 -9.74 11.28
CA HIS A 209 -13.11 -10.59 11.43
C HIS A 209 -14.37 -9.81 11.83
N ARG A 210 -14.23 -8.74 12.63
CA ARG A 210 -15.34 -7.83 12.92
C ARG A 210 -15.82 -7.15 11.63
N TRP A 211 -14.88 -6.61 10.85
CA TRP A 211 -15.15 -5.97 9.56
C TRP A 211 -15.89 -6.91 8.58
N LEU A 212 -15.47 -8.18 8.50
CA LEU A 212 -16.15 -9.20 7.67
C LEU A 212 -17.61 -9.41 8.12
N ARG A 213 -17.85 -9.53 9.44
CA ARG A 213 -19.20 -9.74 9.99
C ARG A 213 -20.13 -8.55 9.75
N GLU A 214 -19.63 -7.34 9.93
CA GLU A 214 -20.41 -6.10 9.75
C GLU A 214 -20.87 -5.90 8.30
N ARG A 215 -20.17 -6.51 7.36
CA ARG A 215 -20.47 -6.42 5.92
C ARG A 215 -21.23 -7.63 5.37
N ASP A 216 -21.61 -8.57 6.21
CA ASP A 216 -22.17 -9.87 5.80
C ASP A 216 -21.34 -10.53 4.66
N GLU A 217 -20.04 -10.26 4.65
CA GLU A 217 -19.12 -10.90 3.73
C GLU A 217 -18.87 -12.34 4.20
N ARG A 218 -19.73 -13.26 3.75
CA ARG A 218 -19.60 -14.70 3.96
C ARG A 218 -18.47 -15.25 3.10
N THR A 219 -17.25 -14.86 3.45
CA THR A 219 -16.06 -15.44 2.86
C THR A 219 -15.71 -16.70 3.63
N ALA A 220 -15.21 -17.73 2.95
CA ALA A 220 -14.69 -18.94 3.56
C ALA A 220 -13.34 -18.69 4.29
N VAL A 221 -13.26 -17.56 5.01
CA VAL A 221 -12.07 -17.18 5.77
C VAL A 221 -12.17 -17.81 7.15
N PRO A 222 -11.25 -18.70 7.53
CA PRO A 222 -11.28 -19.35 8.84
C PRO A 222 -11.06 -18.31 9.95
N ASP A 223 -11.71 -18.49 11.08
CA ASP A 223 -11.34 -17.75 12.28
C ASP A 223 -9.94 -18.14 12.75
N LEU A 224 -9.36 -17.32 13.65
CA LEU A 224 -7.97 -17.46 14.04
C LEU A 224 -7.70 -18.78 14.77
N GLU A 225 -8.66 -19.26 15.58
CA GLU A 225 -8.49 -20.50 16.32
C GLU A 225 -8.53 -21.71 15.39
N THR A 226 -9.51 -21.77 14.50
CA THR A 226 -9.62 -22.79 13.43
C THR A 226 -8.37 -22.79 12.54
N PHE A 227 -7.89 -21.61 12.17
CA PHE A 227 -6.66 -21.47 11.39
C PHE A 227 -5.44 -22.01 12.17
N ALA A 228 -5.29 -21.65 13.44
CA ALA A 228 -4.19 -22.12 14.28
C ALA A 228 -4.17 -23.64 14.37
N GLN A 229 -5.31 -24.26 14.65
CA GLN A 229 -5.46 -25.71 14.73
C GLN A 229 -5.12 -26.38 13.39
N SER A 230 -5.65 -25.88 12.28
CA SER A 230 -5.43 -26.44 10.93
C SER A 230 -3.97 -26.37 10.48
N ARG A 231 -3.20 -25.42 11.03
CA ARG A 231 -1.78 -25.20 10.71
C ARG A 231 -0.82 -25.77 11.75
N GLY A 232 -1.35 -26.45 12.79
CA GLY A 232 -0.53 -27.05 13.83
C GLY A 232 0.11 -26.04 14.81
N PHE A 233 -0.42 -24.82 14.89
CA PHE A 233 -0.05 -23.87 15.94
C PHE A 233 -0.74 -24.26 17.25
N ILE A 234 -0.13 -25.18 17.98
CA ILE A 234 -0.69 -25.74 19.20
C ILE A 234 0.31 -25.53 20.34
N ARG A 235 -0.17 -25.00 21.47
CA ARG A 235 0.52 -25.03 22.78
C ARG A 235 0.15 -26.30 23.51
N HIS A 236 0.73 -26.56 24.63
CA HIS A 236 0.55 -27.76 25.46
C HIS A 236 -0.82 -28.44 25.28
N GLY A 237 -0.81 -29.64 24.70
CA GLY A 237 -2.01 -30.44 24.44
C GLY A 237 -2.77 -30.01 23.18
N THR A 238 -3.96 -29.46 23.33
CA THR A 238 -4.87 -29.08 22.21
C THR A 238 -5.16 -27.58 22.13
N ILE A 239 -4.51 -26.76 22.96
CA ILE A 239 -4.77 -25.31 23.00
C ILE A 239 -4.12 -24.64 21.80
N ALA A 240 -4.90 -23.91 21.00
CA ALA A 240 -4.42 -23.16 19.86
C ALA A 240 -3.43 -22.05 20.29
N ASP A 241 -2.28 -21.97 19.64
CA ASP A 241 -1.34 -20.85 19.77
C ASP A 241 -1.73 -19.72 18.83
N THR A 242 -2.76 -18.97 19.19
CA THR A 242 -3.29 -17.87 18.40
C THR A 242 -2.28 -16.74 18.19
N HIS A 243 -1.38 -16.53 19.15
CA HIS A 243 -0.35 -15.49 19.03
C HIS A 243 0.60 -15.73 17.85
N ASN A 244 1.17 -16.93 17.75
CA ASN A 244 2.05 -17.27 16.62
C ASN A 244 1.25 -17.47 15.32
N ALA A 245 0.05 -18.02 15.41
CA ALA A 245 -0.85 -18.20 14.28
C ALA A 245 -1.25 -16.87 13.64
N ALA A 246 -1.48 -15.80 14.42
CA ALA A 246 -1.90 -14.50 13.89
C ALA A 246 -0.90 -13.91 12.89
N TRP A 247 0.40 -14.07 13.11
CA TRP A 247 1.41 -13.61 12.15
C TRP A 247 1.37 -14.41 10.83
N SER A 248 1.16 -15.71 10.92
CA SER A 248 0.99 -16.57 9.74
C SER A 248 -0.31 -16.25 9.01
N TYR A 249 -1.37 -15.96 9.76
CA TYR A 249 -2.67 -15.55 9.22
C TYR A 249 -2.58 -14.26 8.40
N ILE A 250 -1.95 -13.22 8.98
CA ILE A 250 -1.73 -11.94 8.29
C ILE A 250 -0.90 -12.15 7.02
N LYS A 251 0.11 -13.01 7.08
CA LYS A 251 0.91 -13.34 5.91
C LYS A 251 0.08 -14.04 4.82
N ASP A 252 -0.70 -15.04 5.19
CA ASP A 252 -1.56 -15.78 4.25
C ASP A 252 -2.61 -14.87 3.61
N TRP A 253 -3.19 -13.94 4.38
CA TRP A 253 -4.07 -12.91 3.85
C TRP A 253 -3.33 -11.97 2.89
N SER A 254 -2.15 -11.50 3.28
CA SER A 254 -1.32 -10.61 2.46
C SER A 254 -0.92 -11.26 1.12
N ASP A 255 -0.67 -12.57 1.14
CA ASP A 255 -0.36 -13.38 -0.04
C ASP A 255 -1.61 -13.70 -0.90
N GLY A 256 -2.82 -13.32 -0.47
CA GLY A 256 -4.07 -13.52 -1.20
C GLY A 256 -4.68 -14.91 -1.05
N LYS A 257 -4.25 -15.73 -0.09
CA LYS A 257 -4.75 -17.09 0.10
C LYS A 257 -6.21 -17.17 0.56
N PHE A 258 -6.75 -16.07 1.08
CA PHE A 258 -8.16 -15.96 1.48
C PHE A 258 -9.05 -15.33 0.41
N GLY A 259 -8.54 -15.23 -0.82
CA GLY A 259 -9.28 -14.65 -1.95
C GLY A 259 -8.99 -13.15 -2.15
N ARG A 260 -9.72 -12.58 -3.11
CA ARG A 260 -9.57 -11.17 -3.50
C ARG A 260 -10.45 -10.30 -2.61
N MET A 261 -9.83 -9.32 -1.94
CA MET A 261 -10.53 -8.44 -0.99
C MET A 261 -10.04 -7.00 -1.12
N THR A 262 -10.96 -6.05 -0.94
CA THR A 262 -10.64 -4.63 -0.77
C THR A 262 -11.33 -4.16 0.52
N LEU A 263 -10.55 -3.63 1.46
CA LEU A 263 -10.98 -3.32 2.83
C LEU A 263 -11.78 -2.00 2.95
N GLU A 264 -12.01 -1.35 1.83
CA GLU A 264 -12.58 -0.01 1.78
C GLU A 264 -13.57 0.11 0.62
N ASP A 265 -14.67 0.80 0.87
CA ASP A 265 -15.65 1.14 -0.15
C ASP A 265 -15.37 2.56 -0.66
N ALA A 266 -15.49 2.76 -1.97
CA ALA A 266 -15.42 4.09 -2.53
C ALA A 266 -16.62 4.92 -2.04
N PRO A 267 -16.44 6.22 -1.74
CA PRO A 267 -17.56 7.10 -1.44
C PRO A 267 -18.60 7.05 -2.56
N THR A 268 -19.86 6.99 -2.15
CA THR A 268 -20.97 7.10 -3.12
C THR A 268 -20.94 8.48 -3.76
N PRO A 269 -21.10 8.59 -5.09
CA PRO A 269 -21.06 9.86 -5.80
C PRO A 269 -22.14 10.82 -5.35
#